data_6d4f8fedc2359d461aae8d6af29fee65
#
_entry.id   6d4f8fedc2359d461aae8d6af29fee65
#
_cell.length_a   1.000
_cell.length_b   1.000
_cell.length_c   1.000
_cell.angle_alpha   90.00
_cell.angle_beta   90.00
_cell.angle_gamma   90.00
#
_symmetry.space_group_name_H-M   'P 1'
#
loop_
_entity.id
_entity.type
_entity.pdbx_description
1 polymer ?
#
loop_
_entity_poly.entity_id
_entity_poly.type
_entity_poly.pdbx_seq_one_letter_code
_entity_poly.pdbx_strand_id
1 'polypeptide(L)'
;MSQTKIVVIQKKELVYTGIFAGLAILLLILVLVMFLPSKKDHKTSEGAYYHAGVYNTELVLGDNTLNLEVVVDTDQIKSVSFVNLEESVSTMYPLIQPSLAAIEEQLKQGTSIDDIPLSEKSKYTESLLIDGIKSALAKAQTDRV
;
A
#
# COMPACT_ATOMS: atom_id res chain seq x y z
N MET A 1 -63.95 4.01 3.33
CA MET A 1 -63.90 3.97 4.76
C MET A 1 -62.75 3.18 5.25
N SER A 2 -62.66 1.97 4.84
CA SER A 2 -61.52 1.16 5.25
C SER A 2 -60.24 1.74 4.71
N GLN A 3 -60.30 2.47 3.66
CA GLN A 3 -59.10 3.08 3.10
C GLN A 3 -58.50 4.08 4.07
N THR A 4 -59.36 4.80 4.78
CA THR A 4 -58.84 5.78 5.72
C THR A 4 -58.04 5.12 6.81
N LYS A 5 -58.53 4.01 7.30
CA LYS A 5 -57.83 3.28 8.33
C LYS A 5 -56.51 2.76 7.81
N ILE A 6 -56.53 2.26 6.60
CA ILE A 6 -55.33 1.74 6.00
C ILE A 6 -54.27 2.83 5.88
N VAL A 7 -54.75 4.02 5.53
CA VAL A 7 -53.84 5.15 5.40
C VAL A 7 -53.17 5.47 6.72
N VAL A 8 -53.99 5.44 7.81
CA VAL A 8 -53.45 5.74 9.12
C VAL A 8 -52.43 4.69 9.54
N ILE A 9 -52.76 3.45 9.29
CA ILE A 9 -51.83 2.36 9.62
C ILE A 9 -50.57 2.49 8.75
N GLN A 10 -50.78 2.85 7.52
CA GLN A 10 -49.69 2.96 6.59
C GLN A 10 -48.66 3.99 6.99
N LYS A 11 -49.05 4.98 7.72
CA LYS A 11 -48.07 5.97 8.15
C LYS A 11 -46.99 5.34 8.97
N LYS A 12 -47.34 4.53 9.92
CA LYS A 12 -46.35 3.86 10.74
C LYS A 12 -45.60 2.85 9.92
N GLU A 13 -46.30 2.08 9.13
CA GLU A 13 -45.64 1.09 8.30
C GLU A 13 -44.75 1.75 7.26
N LEU A 14 -45.17 2.89 6.76
CA LEU A 14 -44.41 3.59 5.82
C LEU A 14 -43.09 4.03 6.42
N VAL A 15 -43.13 4.51 7.65
CA VAL A 15 -41.90 4.93 8.33
C VAL A 15 -40.99 3.71 8.56
N TYR A 16 -41.56 2.63 9.04
CA TYR A 16 -40.76 1.43 9.25
C TYR A 16 -40.18 0.89 7.93
N THR A 17 -41.02 0.89 6.90
CA THR A 17 -40.58 0.43 5.60
C THR A 17 -39.48 1.33 5.04
N GLY A 18 -39.64 2.62 5.26
CA GLY A 18 -38.62 3.57 4.79
C GLY A 18 -37.30 3.35 5.51
N ILE A 19 -37.37 3.16 6.83
CA ILE A 19 -36.16 2.90 7.59
C ILE A 19 -35.52 1.59 7.14
N PHE A 20 -36.36 0.58 6.97
CA PHE A 20 -35.88 -0.74 6.56
C PHE A 20 -35.24 -0.66 5.17
N ALA A 21 -35.90 0.03 4.24
CA ALA A 21 -35.38 0.18 2.91
C ALA A 21 -34.07 0.95 2.90
N GLY A 22 -34.00 2.00 3.70
CA GLY A 22 -32.77 2.78 3.81
C GLY A 22 -31.64 1.95 4.36
N LEU A 23 -31.94 1.13 5.35
CA LEU A 23 -30.94 0.28 5.96
C LEU A 23 -30.48 -0.79 4.98
N ALA A 24 -31.40 -1.33 4.20
CA ALA A 24 -31.05 -2.32 3.19
C ALA A 24 -30.15 -1.72 2.11
N ILE A 25 -30.47 -0.51 1.69
CA ILE A 25 -29.65 0.19 0.70
C ILE A 25 -28.27 0.48 1.26
N LEU A 26 -28.23 0.93 2.50
CA LEU A 26 -26.96 1.20 3.15
C LEU A 26 -26.12 -0.07 3.25
N LEU A 27 -26.75 -1.17 3.61
CA LEU A 27 -26.05 -2.42 3.71
C LEU A 27 -25.56 -2.89 2.34
N LEU A 28 -26.37 -2.67 1.33
CA LEU A 28 -25.98 -3.05 -0.03
C LEU A 28 -24.81 -2.23 -0.51
N ILE A 29 -24.80 -0.95 -0.20
CA ILE A 29 -23.67 -0.09 -0.55
C ILE A 29 -22.43 -0.56 0.17
N LEU A 30 -22.57 -0.92 1.43
CA LEU A 30 -21.45 -1.37 2.22
C LEU A 30 -20.86 -2.66 1.63
N VAL A 31 -21.74 -3.57 1.23
CA VAL A 31 -21.29 -4.81 0.62
C VAL A 31 -20.61 -4.53 -0.70
N LEU A 32 -21.14 -3.62 -1.49
CA LEU A 32 -20.53 -3.25 -2.76
C LEU A 32 -19.14 -2.66 -2.55
N VAL A 33 -19.01 -1.82 -1.54
CA VAL A 33 -17.71 -1.23 -1.24
C VAL A 33 -16.72 -2.30 -0.80
N MET A 34 -17.19 -3.28 -0.07
CA MET A 34 -16.32 -4.36 0.36
C MET A 34 -15.89 -5.26 -0.79
N PHE A 35 -16.81 -5.51 -1.68
CA PHE A 35 -16.49 -6.39 -2.79
C PHE A 35 -15.73 -5.70 -3.90
N LEU A 36 -15.90 -4.41 -4.03
CA LEU A 36 -15.15 -3.70 -5.04
C LEU A 36 -13.71 -3.61 -4.62
N PRO A 37 -12.79 -3.97 -5.50
CA PRO A 37 -11.38 -3.81 -5.17
C PRO A 37 -11.13 -2.34 -4.98
N SER A 38 -10.36 -2.04 -3.99
CA SER A 38 -10.08 -0.66 -3.65
C SER A 38 -9.28 -0.05 -4.76
N LYS A 39 -9.91 0.66 -5.61
CA LYS A 39 -9.21 1.29 -6.70
C LYS A 39 -8.39 2.47 -6.27
N LYS A 40 -8.58 2.90 -5.07
CA LYS A 40 -7.80 3.99 -4.57
C LYS A 40 -6.34 3.70 -4.63
N ASP A 41 -6.01 2.45 -4.38
CA ASP A 41 -4.62 2.07 -4.38
C ASP A 41 -4.02 2.14 -5.74
N HIS A 42 -4.83 2.15 -6.73
CA HIS A 42 -4.31 2.11 -8.06
C HIS A 42 -3.88 3.44 -8.60
N LYS A 43 -4.06 4.46 -7.85
CA LYS A 43 -3.55 5.71 -8.26
C LYS A 43 -2.09 5.65 -8.42
N THR A 44 -1.48 4.98 -7.49
CA THR A 44 -0.05 4.91 -7.49
C THR A 44 0.45 4.03 -8.58
N SER A 45 -0.40 3.16 -9.00
CA SER A 45 0.07 2.21 -9.98
C SER A 45 -0.23 2.61 -11.37
N GLU A 46 -0.47 3.86 -11.61
CA GLU A 46 -0.69 4.33 -12.89
C GLU A 46 0.28 3.82 -13.85
N GLY A 47 -0.05 2.81 -14.55
CA GLY A 47 0.82 2.21 -15.49
C GLY A 47 1.98 1.49 -14.90
N ALA A 48 2.08 1.43 -13.63
CA ALA A 48 3.20 0.77 -13.01
C ALA A 48 2.82 -0.65 -12.67
N TYR A 49 2.90 -1.48 -13.64
CA TYR A 49 2.70 -2.89 -13.41
C TYR A 49 4.05 -3.53 -13.29
N TYR A 50 4.19 -4.36 -12.27
CA TYR A 50 5.43 -5.06 -12.02
C TYR A 50 5.28 -6.51 -12.41
N HIS A 51 6.41 -7.09 -12.80
CA HIS A 51 6.44 -8.53 -12.95
C HIS A 51 6.73 -9.11 -11.58
N ALA A 52 5.80 -9.90 -11.07
CA ALA A 52 5.96 -10.47 -9.74
C ALA A 52 7.24 -11.25 -9.64
N GLY A 53 7.97 -11.06 -8.56
CA GLY A 53 9.22 -11.75 -8.38
C GLY A 53 10.10 -11.06 -7.35
N VAL A 54 11.34 -11.50 -7.32
CA VAL A 54 12.32 -10.99 -6.40
C VAL A 54 13.40 -10.27 -7.18
N TYR A 55 13.65 -9.02 -6.84
CA TYR A 55 14.63 -8.20 -7.55
C TYR A 55 15.67 -7.69 -6.56
N ASN A 56 16.90 -7.78 -6.95
CA ASN A 56 17.99 -7.34 -6.07
C ASN A 56 18.69 -6.14 -6.69
N THR A 57 19.16 -5.27 -5.83
CA THR A 57 19.95 -4.15 -6.24
C THR A 57 21.06 -3.93 -5.23
N GLU A 58 22.13 -3.32 -5.66
CA GLU A 58 23.25 -3.06 -4.77
C GLU A 58 23.24 -1.62 -4.31
N LEU A 59 23.48 -1.46 -3.04
CA LEU A 59 23.60 -0.14 -2.43
C LEU A 59 25.02 0.02 -1.95
N VAL A 60 25.62 1.15 -2.27
CA VAL A 60 26.96 1.45 -1.79
C VAL A 60 26.85 2.42 -0.64
N LEU A 61 27.32 1.98 0.51
CA LEU A 61 27.31 2.79 1.71
C LEU A 61 28.74 2.97 2.18
N GLY A 62 29.34 4.10 1.86
CA GLY A 62 30.73 4.30 2.16
C GLY A 62 31.57 3.31 1.39
N ASP A 63 32.28 2.47 2.10
CA ASP A 63 33.11 1.45 1.49
C ASP A 63 32.43 0.10 1.43
N ASN A 64 31.18 0.04 1.86
CA ASN A 64 30.45 -1.23 1.92
C ASN A 64 29.39 -1.31 0.87
N THR A 65 29.22 -2.49 0.30
CA THR A 65 28.18 -2.75 -0.68
C THR A 65 27.15 -3.66 -0.03
N LEU A 66 25.90 -3.23 -0.09
CA LEU A 66 24.81 -3.99 0.47
C LEU A 66 23.89 -4.46 -0.63
N ASN A 67 23.35 -5.64 -0.46
CA ASN A 67 22.37 -6.15 -1.40
C ASN A 67 20.98 -5.95 -0.85
N LEU A 68 20.18 -5.23 -1.60
CA LEU A 68 18.81 -4.95 -1.22
C LEU A 68 17.89 -5.83 -2.05
N GLU A 69 17.05 -6.56 -1.38
CA GLU A 69 16.10 -7.45 -2.04
C GLU A 69 14.71 -6.87 -1.95
N VAL A 70 14.06 -6.74 -3.10
CA VAL A 70 12.71 -6.22 -3.16
C VAL A 70 11.82 -7.30 -3.76
N VAL A 71 10.80 -7.70 -3.01
CA VAL A 71 9.83 -8.67 -3.47
C VAL A 71 8.60 -7.91 -3.90
N VAL A 72 8.22 -8.06 -5.16
CA VAL A 72 7.08 -7.33 -5.69
C VAL A 72 6.02 -8.30 -6.19
N ASP A 73 4.79 -7.83 -6.13
CA ASP A 73 3.66 -8.51 -6.73
C ASP A 73 3.32 -7.74 -8.00
N THR A 74 2.26 -8.11 -8.66
CA THR A 74 1.91 -7.48 -9.93
C THR A 74 1.59 -6.00 -9.79
N ASP A 75 1.10 -5.60 -8.63
CA ASP A 75 0.70 -4.20 -8.46
C ASP A 75 1.23 -3.55 -7.19
N GLN A 76 2.02 -4.24 -6.41
CA GLN A 76 2.53 -3.64 -5.18
C GLN A 76 3.80 -4.33 -4.72
N ILE A 77 4.48 -3.67 -3.80
CA ILE A 77 5.69 -4.19 -3.20
C ILE A 77 5.30 -5.00 -1.97
N LYS A 78 5.77 -6.23 -1.91
CA LYS A 78 5.46 -7.11 -0.78
C LYS A 78 6.44 -6.97 0.37
N SER A 79 7.71 -6.88 0.06
CA SER A 79 8.69 -6.72 1.11
C SER A 79 9.98 -6.15 0.57
N VAL A 80 10.75 -5.57 1.45
CA VAL A 80 12.06 -5.01 1.13
C VAL A 80 12.97 -5.40 2.28
N SER A 81 14.09 -6.02 1.96
CA SER A 81 15.01 -6.45 3.01
C SER A 81 16.43 -6.48 2.47
N PHE A 82 17.38 -6.59 3.38
CA PHE A 82 18.76 -6.75 3.00
C PHE A 82 19.13 -8.22 2.93
N VAL A 83 19.93 -8.55 1.97
CA VAL A 83 20.44 -9.91 1.83
C VAL A 83 21.86 -9.91 2.38
N ASN A 84 22.09 -10.78 3.35
CA ASN A 84 23.44 -10.94 3.93
C ASN A 84 24.00 -9.63 4.49
N LEU A 85 23.20 -8.97 5.30
CA LEU A 85 23.67 -7.76 5.96
C LEU A 85 24.67 -8.13 7.03
N GLU A 86 25.89 -7.65 6.89
CA GLU A 86 26.93 -7.94 7.84
C GLU A 86 26.72 -7.17 9.13
N GLU A 87 27.08 -7.82 10.23
CA GLU A 87 26.93 -7.21 11.54
C GLU A 87 27.74 -5.94 11.66
N SER A 88 28.88 -5.91 11.02
CA SER A 88 29.72 -4.71 11.05
C SER A 88 29.01 -3.53 10.43
N VAL A 89 28.28 -3.78 9.33
CA VAL A 89 27.58 -2.72 8.65
C VAL A 89 26.43 -2.21 9.50
N SER A 90 25.69 -3.11 10.10
CA SER A 90 24.58 -2.66 10.94
C SER A 90 25.07 -1.94 12.18
N THR A 91 26.27 -2.25 12.64
CA THR A 91 26.84 -1.53 13.77
C THR A 91 27.30 -0.13 13.35
N MET A 92 27.89 -0.02 12.17
CA MET A 92 28.35 1.28 11.68
C MET A 92 27.22 2.17 11.23
N TYR A 93 26.17 1.56 10.75
CA TYR A 93 25.00 2.31 10.27
C TYR A 93 23.76 1.82 10.96
N PRO A 94 23.58 2.18 12.25
CA PRO A 94 22.48 1.63 13.03
C PRO A 94 21.10 2.07 12.57
N LEU A 95 21.02 3.12 11.78
CA LEU A 95 19.73 3.59 11.29
C LEU A 95 19.26 2.88 10.03
N ILE A 96 20.11 2.03 9.45
CA ILE A 96 19.79 1.48 8.15
C ILE A 96 18.61 0.49 8.22
N GLN A 97 18.61 -0.38 9.20
CA GLN A 97 17.53 -1.33 9.33
C GLN A 97 16.21 -0.70 9.75
N PRO A 98 16.18 0.16 10.77
CA PRO A 98 14.92 0.81 11.13
C PRO A 98 14.39 1.70 10.00
N SER A 99 15.29 2.33 9.25
CA SER A 99 14.85 3.14 8.12
C SER A 99 14.21 2.27 7.05
N LEU A 100 14.83 1.15 6.76
CA LEU A 100 14.29 0.24 5.77
C LEU A 100 12.93 -0.31 6.21
N ALA A 101 12.80 -0.65 7.47
CA ALA A 101 11.55 -1.17 7.99
C ALA A 101 10.44 -0.12 7.88
N ALA A 102 10.75 1.13 8.15
CA ALA A 102 9.79 2.20 8.03
C ALA A 102 9.35 2.40 6.58
N ILE A 103 10.30 2.34 5.66
CA ILE A 103 9.98 2.47 4.25
C ILE A 103 9.14 1.29 3.77
N GLU A 104 9.52 0.10 4.20
CA GLU A 104 8.79 -1.10 3.81
C GLU A 104 7.34 -1.01 4.27
N GLU A 105 7.12 -0.56 5.47
CA GLU A 105 5.78 -0.45 5.99
C GLU A 105 4.95 0.54 5.20
N GLN A 106 5.54 1.66 4.83
CA GLN A 106 4.86 2.64 4.00
C GLN A 106 4.48 2.06 2.65
N LEU A 107 5.38 1.31 2.06
CA LEU A 107 5.11 0.70 0.77
C LEU A 107 4.02 -0.36 0.86
N LYS A 108 3.98 -1.09 1.95
CA LYS A 108 2.94 -2.09 2.15
C LYS A 108 1.57 -1.45 2.33
N GLN A 109 1.55 -0.25 2.88
CA GLN A 109 0.30 0.47 3.06
C GLN A 109 -0.21 1.09 1.77
N GLY A 110 0.55 1.01 0.70
CA GLY A 110 0.14 1.56 -0.57
C GLY A 110 0.74 2.92 -0.89
N THR A 111 1.63 3.40 -0.05
CA THR A 111 2.28 4.67 -0.31
C THR A 111 3.26 4.53 -1.47
N SER A 112 3.23 5.48 -2.39
CA SER A 112 4.16 5.45 -3.51
C SER A 112 5.57 5.71 -3.02
N ILE A 113 6.55 5.09 -3.69
CA ILE A 113 7.94 5.27 -3.31
C ILE A 113 8.37 6.73 -3.36
N ASP A 114 7.73 7.51 -4.22
CA ASP A 114 8.06 8.93 -4.34
C ASP A 114 7.40 9.78 -3.27
N ASP A 115 6.40 9.23 -2.60
CA ASP A 115 5.65 9.98 -1.59
C ASP A 115 6.04 9.64 -0.17
N ILE A 116 7.04 8.82 0.01
CA ILE A 116 7.45 8.43 1.35
C ILE A 116 8.15 9.60 2.02
N PRO A 117 7.68 10.03 3.20
CA PRO A 117 8.31 11.14 3.89
C PRO A 117 9.67 10.72 4.47
N LEU A 118 10.63 11.59 4.36
CA LEU A 118 11.96 11.35 4.90
C LEU A 118 12.07 12.00 6.27
N SER A 119 12.62 11.27 7.22
CA SER A 119 12.85 11.85 8.53
C SER A 119 14.16 12.62 8.52
N GLU A 120 14.22 13.68 9.30
CA GLU A 120 15.41 14.50 9.31
C GLU A 120 16.63 13.75 9.84
N LYS A 121 16.40 12.84 10.76
CA LYS A 121 17.51 12.12 11.36
C LYS A 121 18.17 11.14 10.41
N SER A 122 17.37 10.53 9.57
CA SER A 122 17.91 9.51 8.67
C SER A 122 17.63 9.83 7.21
N LYS A 123 17.53 11.10 6.91
CA LYS A 123 17.20 11.53 5.57
C LYS A 123 18.14 10.96 4.53
N TYR A 124 19.43 11.00 4.79
CA TYR A 124 20.42 10.50 3.85
C TYR A 124 20.25 9.00 3.64
N THR A 125 20.12 8.27 4.74
CA THR A 125 19.98 6.82 4.69
C THR A 125 18.68 6.44 3.98
N GLU A 126 17.61 7.13 4.30
CA GLU A 126 16.33 6.83 3.68
C GLU A 126 16.34 7.15 2.19
N SER A 127 16.98 8.25 1.84
CA SER A 127 17.08 8.63 0.45
C SER A 127 17.85 7.58 -0.34
N LEU A 128 18.94 7.07 0.23
CA LEU A 128 19.73 6.05 -0.39
C LEU A 128 18.93 4.75 -0.57
N LEU A 129 18.18 4.38 0.45
CA LEU A 129 17.35 3.18 0.38
C LEU A 129 16.27 3.33 -0.67
N ILE A 130 15.65 4.49 -0.74
CA ILE A 130 14.61 4.74 -1.72
C ILE A 130 15.17 4.65 -3.13
N ASP A 131 16.37 5.20 -3.34
CA ASP A 131 17.00 5.09 -4.65
C ASP A 131 17.28 3.63 -5.02
N GLY A 132 17.71 2.85 -4.06
CA GLY A 132 17.92 1.43 -4.29
C GLY A 132 16.64 0.70 -4.64
N ILE A 133 15.59 1.01 -3.92
CA ILE A 133 14.29 0.40 -4.19
C ILE A 133 13.79 0.79 -5.57
N LYS A 134 13.98 2.05 -5.95
CA LYS A 134 13.58 2.50 -7.27
C LYS A 134 14.35 1.76 -8.37
N SER A 135 15.60 1.51 -8.13
CA SER A 135 16.41 0.75 -9.09
C SER A 135 15.87 -0.67 -9.26
N ALA A 136 15.51 -1.29 -8.16
CA ALA A 136 14.94 -2.63 -8.22
C ALA A 136 13.58 -2.62 -8.91
N LEU A 137 12.77 -1.62 -8.64
CA LEU A 137 11.47 -1.51 -9.27
C LEU A 137 11.60 -1.26 -10.76
N ALA A 138 12.61 -0.52 -11.16
CA ALA A 138 12.85 -0.31 -12.57
C ALA A 138 13.15 -1.62 -13.29
N LYS A 139 13.84 -2.52 -12.62
CA LYS A 139 14.08 -3.85 -13.20
C LYS A 139 12.78 -4.62 -13.33
N ALA A 140 11.89 -4.47 -12.36
CA ALA A 140 10.62 -5.16 -12.41
C ALA A 140 9.73 -4.65 -13.54
N GLN A 141 9.91 -3.43 -13.92
CA GLN A 141 9.12 -2.83 -14.98
C GLN A 141 9.74 -2.96 -16.37
N THR A 142 10.95 -3.41 -16.43
CA THR A 142 11.71 -3.36 -17.67
C THR A 142 11.08 -4.15 -18.80
N ASP A 143 10.43 -5.21 -18.46
CA ASP A 143 9.92 -6.09 -19.48
C ASP A 143 8.68 -5.56 -20.18
N ARG A 144 8.22 -4.44 -19.79
CA ARG A 144 7.04 -3.90 -20.41
C ARG A 144 7.28 -3.42 -21.81
N VAL A 145 8.50 -3.15 -22.11
CA VAL A 145 8.84 -2.70 -23.43
C VAL A 145 8.72 -3.83 -24.43
#